data_443c886ff42c1c3363080679965713b0
#
_entry.id   443c886ff42c1c3363080679965713b0
#
_cell.length_a   1.000
_cell.length_b   1.000
_cell.length_c   1.000
_cell.angle_alpha   90.00
_cell.angle_beta   90.00
_cell.angle_gamma   90.00
#
_symmetry.space_group_name_H-M   'P 1'
#
loop_
_entity.id
_entity.type
_entity.pdbx_description
1 polymer ?
#
loop_
_entity_poly.entity_id
_entity_poly.type
_entity_poly.pdbx_seq_one_letter_code
_entity_poly.pdbx_strand_id
1 'polypeptide(L)'
;MTAVPHAELDPRSDSTGPAAVVVQDLRKVFLRKDKKAGRFRKRAVPALDGVTFTIERGECVAILGQNGSGKSTLVRLLSTLLIPDGGSASIFGHDVTREQKAVQRLVNRVSVEASFFKKMSASENLHYASRFYGMPPSATRAEIPRILTKVGFPADRRGEPMENLSRGMQQKVALARALLTSPVLLLLDEPTTGLDPRSKREVQTFIEEVRQSHDATILLCSHDMVEADTLADRVGILDRGKLLCLEPSVDLKRRYGAETLEDAFMAATGREFADEFDDDDDREVFA
;
A
#
# COMPACT_ATOMS: atom_id res chain seq x y z
N MET A 1 -20.42 29.97 -5.70
CA MET A 1 -19.65 28.86 -5.08
C MET A 1 -18.19 29.21 -5.23
N THR A 2 -17.62 29.77 -4.19
CA THR A 2 -16.25 30.30 -4.11
C THR A 2 -15.28 29.11 -4.07
N ALA A 3 -14.38 29.04 -5.04
CA ALA A 3 -13.26 28.11 -5.02
C ALA A 3 -12.38 28.42 -3.81
N VAL A 4 -12.25 27.47 -2.90
CA VAL A 4 -11.29 27.54 -1.81
C VAL A 4 -9.91 27.36 -2.43
N PRO A 5 -8.96 28.29 -2.23
CA PRO A 5 -7.62 28.16 -2.78
C PRO A 5 -6.91 26.96 -2.19
N HIS A 6 -6.33 26.10 -3.04
CA HIS A 6 -5.41 25.02 -2.69
C HIS A 6 -4.02 25.58 -2.30
N ALA A 7 -3.98 26.51 -1.36
CA ALA A 7 -2.75 26.97 -0.76
C ALA A 7 -2.79 26.62 0.72
N GLU A 8 -1.65 26.16 1.20
CA GLU A 8 -1.26 26.05 2.62
C GLU A 8 -1.68 24.78 3.36
N LEU A 9 -1.14 23.65 2.96
CA LEU A 9 -0.59 22.67 3.88
C LEU A 9 0.48 21.91 3.08
N ASP A 10 1.70 22.44 3.05
CA ASP A 10 2.87 21.65 2.69
C ASP A 10 3.43 21.02 3.98
N PRO A 11 3.02 19.79 4.34
CA PRO A 11 3.50 19.11 5.53
C PRO A 11 4.97 18.69 5.42
N ARG A 12 5.61 19.02 4.28
CA ARG A 12 6.97 18.60 3.92
C ARG A 12 8.08 19.50 4.47
N SER A 13 7.74 20.70 4.98
CA SER A 13 8.75 21.70 5.36
C SER A 13 9.24 21.63 6.80
N ASP A 14 8.69 20.73 7.64
CA ASP A 14 9.01 20.70 9.06
C ASP A 14 9.39 19.29 9.54
N SER A 15 10.68 19.01 9.61
CA SER A 15 11.22 17.76 10.21
C SER A 15 10.93 17.63 11.71
N THR A 16 10.32 18.66 12.33
CA THR A 16 9.90 18.68 13.74
C THR A 16 8.42 18.35 13.93
N GLY A 17 7.67 18.07 12.85
CA GLY A 17 6.25 17.72 12.90
C GLY A 17 5.99 16.30 13.42
N PRO A 18 4.72 15.93 13.68
CA PRO A 18 4.35 14.59 14.11
C PRO A 18 4.77 13.54 13.07
N ALA A 19 5.04 12.31 13.53
CA ALA A 19 5.30 11.15 12.66
C ALA A 19 4.23 11.03 11.56
N ALA A 20 4.62 10.52 10.39
CA ALA A 20 3.71 10.38 9.25
C ALA A 20 2.59 9.39 9.53
N VAL A 21 2.91 8.28 10.20
CA VAL A 21 1.92 7.27 10.61
C VAL A 21 2.19 6.89 12.07
N VAL A 22 1.14 6.90 12.87
CA VAL A 22 1.18 6.38 14.26
C VAL A 22 0.07 5.36 14.39
N VAL A 23 0.41 4.15 14.78
CA VAL A 23 -0.52 3.03 15.02
C VAL A 23 -0.34 2.54 16.45
N GLN A 24 -1.45 2.44 17.21
CA GLN A 24 -1.42 2.06 18.63
C GLN A 24 -2.48 0.99 18.90
N ASP A 25 -2.04 -0.20 19.29
CA ASP A 25 -2.88 -1.36 19.66
C ASP A 25 -4.00 -1.63 18.65
N LEU A 26 -3.70 -1.48 17.36
CA LEU A 26 -4.70 -1.55 16.28
C LEU A 26 -5.23 -2.97 16.14
N ARG A 27 -6.57 -3.10 16.16
CA ARG A 27 -7.27 -4.39 16.14
C ARG A 27 -8.34 -4.41 15.05
N LYS A 28 -8.44 -5.55 14.36
CA LYS A 28 -9.52 -5.82 13.41
C LYS A 28 -9.92 -7.28 13.44
N VAL A 29 -11.21 -7.57 13.55
CA VAL A 29 -11.76 -8.92 13.61
C VAL A 29 -12.83 -9.08 12.53
N PHE A 30 -12.71 -10.15 11.75
CA PHE A 30 -13.74 -10.52 10.77
C PHE A 30 -14.57 -11.71 11.27
N LEU A 31 -15.86 -11.71 10.96
CA LEU A 31 -16.75 -12.81 11.22
C LEU A 31 -16.81 -13.74 10.00
N ARG A 32 -16.09 -14.85 10.03
CA ARG A 32 -16.12 -15.87 8.97
C ARG A 32 -17.14 -16.98 9.30
N LYS A 33 -17.76 -17.57 8.28
CA LYS A 33 -18.63 -18.74 8.43
C LYS A 33 -17.80 -19.92 8.97
N ASP A 34 -18.26 -20.58 10.00
CA ASP A 34 -17.60 -21.78 10.53
C ASP A 34 -18.05 -23.01 9.73
N LYS A 35 -17.22 -23.43 8.78
CA LYS A 35 -17.50 -24.61 7.91
C LYS A 35 -17.66 -25.92 8.71
N LYS A 36 -17.07 -26.01 9.93
CA LYS A 36 -17.13 -27.22 10.78
C LYS A 36 -18.34 -27.26 11.72
N ALA A 37 -18.88 -26.10 12.07
CA ALA A 37 -19.96 -26.00 13.09
C ALA A 37 -21.36 -25.81 12.52
N GLY A 38 -21.51 -25.88 11.19
CA GLY A 38 -22.79 -25.79 10.47
C GLY A 38 -23.11 -24.38 9.92
N ARG A 39 -24.05 -24.35 8.97
CA ARG A 39 -24.35 -23.23 8.05
C ARG A 39 -24.61 -21.85 8.71
N PHE A 40 -24.87 -21.80 9.99
CA PHE A 40 -25.27 -20.56 10.69
C PHE A 40 -24.28 -20.07 11.77
N ARG A 41 -23.20 -20.79 12.05
CA ARG A 41 -22.22 -20.32 13.03
C ARG A 41 -21.13 -19.50 12.37
N LYS A 42 -20.88 -18.31 12.94
CA LYS A 42 -19.78 -17.43 12.56
C LYS A 42 -18.67 -17.57 13.60
N ARG A 43 -17.44 -17.66 13.14
CA ARG A 43 -16.24 -17.61 13.99
C ARG A 43 -15.58 -16.24 13.83
N ALA A 44 -15.19 -15.61 14.94
CA ALA A 44 -14.38 -14.42 14.94
C ALA A 44 -12.93 -14.78 14.57
N VAL A 45 -12.38 -14.13 13.55
CA VAL A 45 -11.01 -14.33 13.10
C VAL A 45 -10.31 -12.96 13.19
N PRO A 46 -9.33 -12.80 14.11
CA PRO A 46 -8.56 -11.57 14.19
C PRO A 46 -7.67 -11.46 12.94
N ALA A 47 -7.81 -10.36 12.21
CA ALA A 47 -6.94 -10.02 11.09
C ALA A 47 -5.78 -9.12 11.56
N LEU A 48 -6.01 -8.27 12.56
CA LEU A 48 -4.98 -7.56 13.31
C LEU A 48 -5.29 -7.70 14.81
N ASP A 49 -4.24 -7.93 15.60
CA ASP A 49 -4.33 -8.18 17.04
C ASP A 49 -3.27 -7.38 17.81
N GLY A 50 -3.55 -6.08 18.02
CA GLY A 50 -2.71 -5.22 18.83
C GLY A 50 -1.46 -4.70 18.12
N VAL A 51 -1.56 -4.37 16.83
CA VAL A 51 -0.44 -3.83 16.04
C VAL A 51 -0.08 -2.42 16.50
N THR A 52 1.20 -2.19 16.80
CA THR A 52 1.73 -0.89 17.24
C THR A 52 3.03 -0.57 16.52
N PHE A 53 3.11 0.57 15.84
CA PHE A 53 4.33 1.09 15.19
C PHE A 53 4.17 2.56 14.80
N THR A 54 5.30 3.17 14.43
CA THR A 54 5.36 4.51 13.85
C THR A 54 6.13 4.49 12.53
N ILE A 55 5.79 5.39 11.61
CA ILE A 55 6.57 5.70 10.41
C ILE A 55 6.89 7.18 10.43
N GLU A 56 8.16 7.51 10.28
CA GLU A 56 8.62 8.89 10.22
C GLU A 56 8.36 9.49 8.83
N ARG A 57 8.41 10.82 8.72
CA ARG A 57 8.23 11.52 7.44
C ARG A 57 9.35 11.17 6.47
N GLY A 58 9.01 10.90 5.22
CA GLY A 58 9.95 10.52 4.17
C GLY A 58 10.52 9.10 4.30
N GLU A 59 10.13 8.38 5.35
CA GLU A 59 10.58 7.00 5.56
C GLU A 59 9.85 6.01 4.66
N CYS A 60 10.56 5.00 4.18
CA CYS A 60 10.01 3.83 3.54
C CYS A 60 10.03 2.64 4.50
N VAL A 61 8.86 2.20 4.95
CA VAL A 61 8.72 1.03 5.81
C VAL A 61 8.08 -0.11 5.03
N ALA A 62 8.73 -1.28 5.03
CA ALA A 62 8.14 -2.51 4.50
C ALA A 62 7.51 -3.34 5.62
N ILE A 63 6.31 -3.85 5.39
CA ILE A 63 5.67 -4.87 6.23
C ILE A 63 5.64 -6.18 5.46
N LEU A 64 6.45 -7.13 5.90
CA LEU A 64 6.54 -8.48 5.37
C LEU A 64 5.58 -9.42 6.07
N GLY A 65 5.03 -10.37 5.34
CA GLY A 65 4.17 -11.41 5.91
C GLY A 65 3.59 -12.30 4.82
N GLN A 66 3.21 -13.52 5.20
CA GLN A 66 2.52 -14.45 4.29
C GLN A 66 1.11 -13.94 3.93
N ASN A 67 0.48 -14.59 2.94
CA ASN A 67 -0.92 -14.34 2.63
C ASN A 67 -1.79 -14.60 3.88
N GLY A 68 -2.77 -13.71 4.13
CA GLY A 68 -3.59 -13.79 5.32
C GLY A 68 -2.95 -13.29 6.63
N SER A 69 -1.72 -12.76 6.62
CA SER A 69 -1.06 -12.22 7.84
C SER A 69 -1.69 -10.93 8.36
N GLY A 70 -2.50 -10.22 7.53
CA GLY A 70 -3.16 -8.95 7.90
C GLY A 70 -2.67 -7.72 7.15
N LYS A 71 -1.69 -7.81 6.23
CA LYS A 71 -1.11 -6.68 5.47
C LYS A 71 -2.17 -5.83 4.77
N SER A 72 -2.98 -6.44 3.92
CA SER A 72 -4.03 -5.71 3.19
C SER A 72 -5.11 -5.13 4.12
N THR A 73 -5.36 -5.77 5.28
CA THR A 73 -6.25 -5.22 6.31
C THR A 73 -5.65 -3.96 6.91
N LEU A 74 -4.36 -3.96 7.24
CA LEU A 74 -3.63 -2.78 7.73
C LEU A 74 -3.72 -1.63 6.73
N VAL A 75 -3.40 -1.88 5.45
CA VAL A 75 -3.50 -0.88 4.37
C VAL A 75 -4.92 -0.32 4.25
N ARG A 76 -5.96 -1.16 4.34
CA ARG A 76 -7.36 -0.72 4.27
C ARG A 76 -7.79 0.13 5.46
N LEU A 77 -7.30 -0.16 6.66
CA LEU A 77 -7.55 0.65 7.86
C LEU A 77 -6.90 2.02 7.73
N LEU A 78 -5.61 2.07 7.35
CA LEU A 78 -4.87 3.33 7.17
C LEU A 78 -5.43 4.17 6.02
N SER A 79 -5.98 3.54 4.97
CA SER A 79 -6.65 4.24 3.87
C SER A 79 -8.13 4.55 4.13
N THR A 80 -8.61 4.42 5.37
CA THR A 80 -10.00 4.71 5.79
C THR A 80 -11.08 3.85 5.12
N LEU A 81 -10.70 2.74 4.48
CA LEU A 81 -11.64 1.81 3.84
C LEU A 81 -12.25 0.80 4.81
N LEU A 82 -11.63 0.65 5.98
CA LEU A 82 -12.13 -0.14 7.09
C LEU A 82 -12.07 0.69 8.37
N ILE A 83 -12.96 0.37 9.31
CA ILE A 83 -12.97 0.95 10.66
C ILE A 83 -12.34 -0.07 11.60
N PRO A 84 -11.38 0.31 12.46
CA PRO A 84 -10.80 -0.58 13.45
C PRO A 84 -11.85 -0.98 14.51
N ASP A 85 -11.69 -2.16 15.08
CA ASP A 85 -12.51 -2.66 16.20
C ASP A 85 -11.89 -2.31 17.56
N GLY A 86 -10.62 -1.87 17.57
CA GLY A 86 -9.91 -1.41 18.77
C GLY A 86 -8.60 -0.73 18.41
N GLY A 87 -8.04 0.00 19.37
CA GLY A 87 -6.85 0.81 19.19
C GLY A 87 -7.11 2.06 18.36
N SER A 88 -6.05 2.67 17.87
CA SER A 88 -6.10 3.89 17.05
C SER A 88 -5.02 3.92 15.99
N ALA A 89 -5.27 4.69 14.93
CA ALA A 89 -4.24 5.05 13.95
C ALA A 89 -4.44 6.51 13.52
N SER A 90 -3.33 7.21 13.29
CA SER A 90 -3.33 8.56 12.75
C SER A 90 -2.33 8.71 11.63
N ILE A 91 -2.62 9.60 10.69
CA ILE A 91 -1.80 9.93 9.54
C ILE A 91 -1.55 11.43 9.54
N PHE A 92 -0.29 11.84 9.68
CA PHE A 92 0.12 13.23 9.88
C PHE A 92 -0.70 13.94 10.98
N GLY A 93 -1.00 13.20 12.07
CA GLY A 93 -1.80 13.69 13.19
C GLY A 93 -3.31 13.56 13.03
N HIS A 94 -3.85 13.21 11.87
CA HIS A 94 -5.29 13.02 11.63
C HIS A 94 -5.73 11.58 11.92
N ASP A 95 -6.72 11.42 12.79
CA ASP A 95 -7.30 10.12 13.16
C ASP A 95 -8.03 9.48 11.97
N VAL A 96 -7.67 8.22 11.64
CA VAL A 96 -8.22 7.51 10.47
C VAL A 96 -9.73 7.22 10.57
N THR A 97 -10.31 7.30 11.75
CA THR A 97 -11.74 7.06 11.99
C THR A 97 -12.54 8.34 12.04
N ARG A 98 -12.02 9.36 12.75
CA ARG A 98 -12.73 10.61 13.02
C ARG A 98 -12.52 11.66 11.93
N GLU A 99 -11.35 11.66 11.27
CA GLU A 99 -10.93 12.67 10.30
C GLU A 99 -10.70 12.08 8.91
N GLN A 100 -11.52 11.12 8.50
CA GLN A 100 -11.36 10.35 7.25
C GLN A 100 -11.10 11.24 6.01
N LYS A 101 -11.84 12.36 5.88
CA LYS A 101 -11.67 13.26 4.73
C LYS A 101 -10.31 13.96 4.70
N ALA A 102 -9.73 14.26 5.86
CA ALA A 102 -8.37 14.81 5.96
C ALA A 102 -7.34 13.74 5.55
N VAL A 103 -7.46 12.54 6.12
CA VAL A 103 -6.61 11.39 5.78
C VAL A 103 -6.65 11.07 4.28
N GLN A 104 -7.85 11.00 3.67
CA GLN A 104 -8.03 10.68 2.25
C GLN A 104 -7.38 11.69 1.29
N ARG A 105 -7.09 12.91 1.74
CA ARG A 105 -6.35 13.91 0.94
C ARG A 105 -4.83 13.72 1.00
N LEU A 106 -4.35 13.06 2.04
CA LEU A 106 -2.92 12.85 2.30
C LEU A 106 -2.42 11.50 1.76
N VAL A 107 -3.33 10.54 1.56
CA VAL A 107 -3.01 9.14 1.28
C VAL A 107 -3.48 8.73 -0.10
N ASN A 108 -2.61 8.06 -0.84
CA ASN A 108 -3.05 7.23 -1.96
C ASN A 108 -2.60 5.77 -1.78
N ARG A 109 -3.39 4.87 -2.37
CA ARG A 109 -3.16 3.44 -2.28
C ARG A 109 -3.03 2.81 -3.67
N VAL A 110 -2.06 1.92 -3.80
CA VAL A 110 -1.94 0.97 -4.90
C VAL A 110 -2.20 -0.42 -4.34
N SER A 111 -3.13 -1.17 -4.92
CA SER A 111 -3.46 -2.54 -4.53
C SER A 111 -3.09 -3.54 -5.62
N VAL A 112 -2.93 -4.80 -5.24
CA VAL A 112 -2.63 -5.94 -6.13
C VAL A 112 -3.57 -5.98 -7.34
N GLU A 113 -4.85 -5.74 -7.10
CA GLU A 113 -5.88 -5.68 -8.14
C GLU A 113 -6.35 -4.22 -8.28
N ALA A 114 -5.68 -3.48 -9.14
CA ALA A 114 -6.15 -2.14 -9.49
C ALA A 114 -7.41 -2.25 -10.36
N SER A 115 -8.53 -1.78 -9.82
CA SER A 115 -9.78 -1.71 -10.59
C SER A 115 -9.69 -0.61 -11.64
N PHE A 116 -9.91 -0.97 -12.89
CA PHE A 116 -9.97 -0.08 -14.03
C PHE A 116 -11.24 -0.29 -14.85
N PHE A 117 -11.67 0.73 -15.57
CA PHE A 117 -12.62 0.58 -16.65
C PHE A 117 -11.90 -0.11 -17.82
N LYS A 118 -12.09 -1.42 -17.96
CA LYS A 118 -11.30 -2.28 -18.85
C LYS A 118 -11.32 -1.84 -20.32
N LYS A 119 -12.44 -1.30 -20.79
CA LYS A 119 -12.63 -0.81 -22.16
C LYS A 119 -12.11 0.61 -22.40
N MET A 120 -11.80 1.35 -21.34
CA MET A 120 -11.17 2.67 -21.45
C MET A 120 -9.64 2.50 -21.50
N SER A 121 -8.99 3.42 -22.16
CA SER A 121 -7.54 3.50 -22.24
C SER A 121 -6.90 3.93 -20.92
N ALA A 122 -5.57 3.80 -20.82
CA ALA A 122 -4.81 4.30 -19.67
C ALA A 122 -5.07 5.80 -19.42
N SER A 123 -4.99 6.62 -20.49
CA SER A 123 -5.25 8.05 -20.39
C SER A 123 -6.67 8.39 -19.95
N GLU A 124 -7.68 7.70 -20.48
CA GLU A 124 -9.08 7.91 -20.11
C GLU A 124 -9.36 7.51 -18.67
N ASN A 125 -8.82 6.38 -18.19
CA ASN A 125 -8.92 5.96 -16.79
C ASN A 125 -8.34 7.01 -15.85
N LEU A 126 -7.17 7.58 -16.18
CA LEU A 126 -6.55 8.64 -15.37
C LEU A 126 -7.34 9.95 -15.42
N HIS A 127 -7.85 10.36 -16.58
CA HIS A 127 -8.75 11.51 -16.69
C HIS A 127 -10.04 11.32 -15.91
N TYR A 128 -10.59 10.10 -15.88
CA TYR A 128 -11.76 9.81 -15.08
C TYR A 128 -11.43 9.89 -13.58
N ALA A 129 -10.34 9.29 -13.13
CA ALA A 129 -9.89 9.33 -11.74
C ALA A 129 -9.63 10.77 -11.27
N SER A 130 -9.00 11.61 -12.09
CA SER A 130 -8.68 12.99 -11.74
C SER A 130 -9.92 13.84 -11.40
N ARG A 131 -11.09 13.54 -11.99
CA ARG A 131 -12.35 14.21 -11.67
C ARG A 131 -12.80 13.91 -10.22
N PHE A 132 -12.60 12.69 -9.73
CA PHE A 132 -12.90 12.36 -8.33
C PHE A 132 -11.99 13.09 -7.36
N TYR A 133 -10.76 13.39 -7.78
CA TYR A 133 -9.82 14.19 -7.00
C TYR A 133 -10.06 15.70 -7.13
N GLY A 134 -11.08 16.14 -7.87
CA GLY A 134 -11.40 17.55 -8.07
C GLY A 134 -10.37 18.31 -8.88
N MET A 135 -9.51 17.63 -9.65
CA MET A 135 -8.48 18.27 -10.47
C MET A 135 -9.11 18.99 -11.68
N PRO A 136 -8.71 20.23 -11.96
CA PRO A 136 -9.24 20.96 -13.12
C PRO A 136 -8.76 20.30 -14.43
N PRO A 137 -9.62 20.27 -15.49
CA PRO A 137 -9.27 19.64 -16.77
C PRO A 137 -8.00 20.18 -17.44
N SER A 138 -7.67 21.46 -17.22
CA SER A 138 -6.44 22.08 -17.73
C SER A 138 -5.19 21.48 -17.10
N ALA A 139 -5.20 21.25 -15.78
CA ALA A 139 -4.08 20.64 -15.06
C ALA A 139 -3.90 19.16 -15.48
N THR A 140 -4.98 18.40 -15.58
CA THR A 140 -4.91 16.98 -15.92
C THR A 140 -4.40 16.73 -17.33
N ARG A 141 -4.71 17.60 -18.28
CA ARG A 141 -4.26 17.46 -19.67
C ARG A 141 -2.73 17.49 -19.80
N ALA A 142 -2.04 18.29 -19.00
CA ALA A 142 -0.59 18.35 -18.97
C ALA A 142 0.02 17.25 -18.06
N GLU A 143 -0.60 17.02 -16.91
CA GLU A 143 -0.04 16.15 -15.86
C GLU A 143 -0.12 14.66 -16.19
N ILE A 144 -1.22 14.17 -16.78
CA ILE A 144 -1.39 12.76 -17.10
C ILE A 144 -0.30 12.23 -18.05
N PRO A 145 0.02 12.87 -19.18
CA PRO A 145 1.13 12.43 -20.01
C PRO A 145 2.48 12.43 -19.29
N ARG A 146 2.73 13.41 -18.41
CA ARG A 146 3.94 13.55 -17.62
C ARG A 146 4.09 12.38 -16.65
N ILE A 147 3.04 12.07 -15.89
CA ILE A 147 3.03 10.97 -14.93
C ILE A 147 3.18 9.63 -15.65
N LEU A 148 2.45 9.39 -16.76
CA LEU A 148 2.60 8.17 -17.54
C LEU A 148 4.03 7.98 -18.08
N THR A 149 4.70 9.07 -18.50
CA THR A 149 6.11 9.02 -18.87
C THR A 149 6.98 8.65 -17.67
N LYS A 150 6.72 9.28 -16.51
CA LYS A 150 7.48 9.07 -15.28
C LYS A 150 7.41 7.61 -14.78
N VAL A 151 6.24 6.95 -14.88
CA VAL A 151 6.11 5.52 -14.56
C VAL A 151 6.63 4.60 -15.68
N GLY A 152 7.28 5.14 -16.70
CA GLY A 152 7.80 4.35 -17.83
C GLY A 152 6.71 3.69 -18.68
N PHE A 153 5.53 4.33 -18.79
CA PHE A 153 4.44 3.82 -19.64
C PHE A 153 4.66 4.24 -21.10
N PRO A 154 4.63 3.31 -22.08
CA PRO A 154 4.89 3.61 -23.49
C PRO A 154 3.89 4.63 -24.05
N ALA A 155 4.42 5.65 -24.74
CA ALA A 155 3.60 6.77 -25.23
C ALA A 155 2.60 6.33 -26.31
N ASP A 156 2.99 5.41 -27.17
CA ASP A 156 2.17 4.85 -28.27
C ASP A 156 1.01 3.97 -27.77
N ARG A 157 1.09 3.46 -26.53
CA ARG A 157 0.06 2.59 -25.95
C ARG A 157 -0.91 3.31 -25.00
N ARG A 158 -0.78 4.61 -24.80
CA ARG A 158 -1.62 5.39 -23.87
C ARG A 158 -3.10 5.41 -24.22
N GLY A 159 -3.42 5.27 -25.50
CA GLY A 159 -4.79 5.21 -26.03
C GLY A 159 -5.36 3.79 -26.11
N GLU A 160 -4.59 2.76 -25.76
CA GLU A 160 -5.01 1.37 -25.84
C GLU A 160 -5.90 0.99 -24.64
N PRO A 161 -7.01 0.23 -24.85
CA PRO A 161 -7.86 -0.26 -23.77
C PRO A 161 -7.10 -1.04 -22.71
N MET A 162 -7.45 -0.86 -21.43
CA MET A 162 -6.77 -1.51 -20.31
C MET A 162 -6.78 -3.03 -20.41
N GLU A 163 -7.83 -3.63 -20.99
CA GLU A 163 -7.93 -5.09 -21.16
C GLU A 163 -6.89 -5.70 -22.10
N ASN A 164 -6.29 -4.88 -22.98
CA ASN A 164 -5.25 -5.29 -23.92
C ASN A 164 -3.82 -5.08 -23.37
N LEU A 165 -3.71 -4.47 -22.20
CA LEU A 165 -2.42 -4.17 -21.55
C LEU A 165 -1.95 -5.34 -20.70
N SER A 166 -0.64 -5.58 -20.67
CA SER A 166 -0.04 -6.54 -19.75
C SER A 166 -0.26 -6.13 -18.29
N ARG A 167 -0.17 -7.09 -17.38
CA ARG A 167 -0.31 -6.85 -15.94
C ARG A 167 0.67 -5.79 -15.43
N GLY A 168 1.94 -5.82 -15.88
CA GLY A 168 2.93 -4.79 -15.56
C GLY A 168 2.55 -3.40 -16.06
N MET A 169 1.96 -3.30 -17.26
CA MET A 169 1.48 -2.02 -17.78
C MET A 169 0.26 -1.52 -16.99
N GLN A 170 -0.67 -2.39 -16.63
CA GLN A 170 -1.80 -2.04 -15.76
C GLN A 170 -1.32 -1.54 -14.39
N GLN A 171 -0.28 -2.18 -13.83
CA GLN A 171 0.32 -1.75 -12.56
C GLN A 171 0.96 -0.36 -12.67
N LYS A 172 1.65 -0.04 -13.77
CA LYS A 172 2.15 1.31 -14.04
C LYS A 172 1.03 2.35 -14.09
N VAL A 173 -0.13 2.02 -14.66
CA VAL A 173 -1.31 2.91 -14.64
C VAL A 173 -1.87 3.07 -13.22
N ALA A 174 -1.84 2.02 -12.38
CA ALA A 174 -2.24 2.10 -10.98
C ALA A 174 -1.33 3.04 -10.18
N LEU A 175 -0.02 2.93 -10.36
CA LEU A 175 0.98 3.84 -9.79
C LEU A 175 0.78 5.28 -10.29
N ALA A 176 0.60 5.46 -11.61
CA ALA A 176 0.30 6.77 -12.18
C ALA A 176 -0.95 7.40 -11.55
N ARG A 177 -2.02 6.60 -11.36
CA ARG A 177 -3.24 7.06 -10.68
C ARG A 177 -2.98 7.50 -9.24
N ALA A 178 -2.17 6.75 -8.51
CA ALA A 178 -1.84 7.08 -7.13
C ALA A 178 -1.03 8.37 -7.00
N LEU A 179 -0.30 8.77 -8.03
CA LEU A 179 0.51 9.98 -8.03
C LEU A 179 -0.22 11.23 -8.53
N LEU A 180 -1.43 11.10 -9.09
CA LEU A 180 -2.16 12.25 -9.65
C LEU A 180 -2.34 13.42 -8.68
N THR A 181 -2.45 13.13 -7.38
CA THR A 181 -2.64 14.15 -6.33
C THR A 181 -1.38 14.45 -5.53
N SER A 182 -0.22 13.94 -5.96
CA SER A 182 1.05 14.08 -5.22
C SER A 182 0.88 13.77 -3.72
N PRO A 183 0.50 12.53 -3.36
CA PRO A 183 0.23 12.16 -1.97
C PRO A 183 1.48 12.28 -1.11
N VAL A 184 1.31 12.65 0.16
CA VAL A 184 2.40 12.64 1.15
C VAL A 184 2.63 11.26 1.78
N LEU A 185 1.61 10.39 1.76
CA LEU A 185 1.73 8.97 2.14
C LEU A 185 1.25 8.08 1.00
N LEU A 186 2.12 7.17 0.58
CA LEU A 186 1.81 6.16 -0.42
C LEU A 186 1.73 4.78 0.24
N LEU A 187 0.56 4.15 0.15
CA LEU A 187 0.32 2.79 0.64
C LEU A 187 0.38 1.82 -0.53
N LEU A 188 1.38 0.97 -0.56
CA LEU A 188 1.62 -0.01 -1.61
C LEU A 188 1.30 -1.42 -1.07
N ASP A 189 0.26 -2.04 -1.61
CA ASP A 189 -0.17 -3.38 -1.23
C ASP A 189 0.18 -4.35 -2.35
N GLU A 190 1.29 -5.09 -2.18
CA GLU A 190 1.84 -6.05 -3.13
C GLU A 190 2.07 -5.46 -4.56
N PRO A 191 2.82 -4.34 -4.69
CA PRO A 191 2.86 -3.57 -5.94
C PRO A 191 3.55 -4.30 -7.10
N THR A 192 4.34 -5.33 -6.83
CA THR A 192 5.10 -6.08 -7.85
C THR A 192 4.63 -7.52 -8.03
N THR A 193 3.62 -7.96 -7.28
CA THR A 193 3.11 -9.33 -7.32
C THR A 193 2.55 -9.70 -8.69
N GLY A 194 3.02 -10.84 -9.22
CA GLY A 194 2.60 -11.36 -10.52
C GLY A 194 3.14 -10.59 -11.71
N LEU A 195 4.15 -9.76 -11.51
CA LEU A 195 4.89 -9.10 -12.61
C LEU A 195 6.08 -9.96 -13.05
N ASP A 196 6.43 -9.85 -14.35
CA ASP A 196 7.67 -10.38 -14.85
C ASP A 196 8.89 -9.64 -14.26
N PRO A 197 10.10 -10.25 -14.26
CA PRO A 197 11.28 -9.66 -13.62
C PRO A 197 11.66 -8.27 -14.11
N ARG A 198 11.40 -7.95 -15.39
CA ARG A 198 11.68 -6.64 -15.95
C ARG A 198 10.69 -5.60 -15.44
N SER A 199 9.40 -5.88 -15.53
CA SER A 199 8.33 -5.00 -15.03
C SER A 199 8.47 -4.77 -13.53
N LYS A 200 8.86 -5.79 -12.74
CA LYS A 200 9.14 -5.67 -11.32
C LYS A 200 10.25 -4.65 -11.05
N ARG A 201 11.39 -4.76 -11.71
CA ARG A 201 12.51 -3.80 -11.57
C ARG A 201 12.09 -2.38 -11.93
N GLU A 202 11.34 -2.20 -13.03
CA GLU A 202 10.85 -0.90 -13.47
C GLU A 202 9.95 -0.25 -12.41
N VAL A 203 9.08 -1.04 -11.75
CA VAL A 203 8.22 -0.57 -10.64
C VAL A 203 9.07 -0.21 -9.41
N GLN A 204 10.04 -1.03 -9.04
CA GLN A 204 10.94 -0.76 -7.91
C GLN A 204 11.77 0.51 -8.11
N THR A 205 12.38 0.69 -9.28
CA THR A 205 13.11 1.92 -9.64
C THR A 205 12.19 3.13 -9.53
N PHE A 206 10.96 3.01 -10.01
CA PHE A 206 9.99 4.09 -9.93
C PHE A 206 9.60 4.45 -8.48
N ILE A 207 9.40 3.46 -7.61
CA ILE A 207 9.12 3.69 -6.17
C ILE A 207 10.28 4.48 -5.52
N GLU A 208 11.52 4.10 -5.84
CA GLU A 208 12.70 4.80 -5.35
C GLU A 208 12.79 6.24 -5.88
N GLU A 209 12.51 6.47 -7.16
CA GLU A 209 12.45 7.82 -7.75
C GLU A 209 11.38 8.70 -7.09
N VAL A 210 10.21 8.15 -6.77
CA VAL A 210 9.14 8.85 -6.08
C VAL A 210 9.59 9.24 -4.68
N ARG A 211 10.23 8.32 -3.95
CA ARG A 211 10.79 8.58 -2.63
C ARG A 211 11.79 9.74 -2.66
N GLN A 212 12.77 9.69 -3.55
CA GLN A 212 13.83 10.71 -3.65
C GLN A 212 13.33 12.08 -4.11
N SER A 213 12.35 12.10 -5.02
CA SER A 213 11.91 13.34 -5.68
C SER A 213 10.77 14.07 -4.99
N HIS A 214 10.05 13.45 -4.05
CA HIS A 214 8.81 13.99 -3.46
C HIS A 214 8.77 13.97 -1.95
N ASP A 215 9.83 13.52 -1.25
CA ASP A 215 9.83 13.25 0.20
C ASP A 215 8.61 12.44 0.64
N ALA A 216 8.11 11.58 -0.24
CA ALA A 216 6.94 10.81 0.04
C ALA A 216 7.24 9.73 1.09
N THR A 217 6.41 9.67 2.13
CA THR A 217 6.42 8.55 3.07
C THR A 217 5.79 7.34 2.39
N ILE A 218 6.38 6.16 2.56
CA ILE A 218 5.91 4.93 1.90
C ILE A 218 5.71 3.82 2.92
N LEU A 219 4.53 3.21 2.89
CA LEU A 219 4.28 1.92 3.52
C LEU A 219 4.12 0.87 2.42
N LEU A 220 5.10 -0.03 2.35
CA LEU A 220 5.14 -1.14 1.41
C LEU A 220 4.70 -2.43 2.12
N CYS A 221 3.60 -3.02 1.72
CA CYS A 221 3.22 -4.37 2.15
C CYS A 221 3.62 -5.36 1.04
N SER A 222 4.45 -6.33 1.38
CA SER A 222 4.96 -7.30 0.40
C SER A 222 5.20 -8.66 1.07
N HIS A 223 5.25 -9.70 0.27
CA HIS A 223 5.80 -11.00 0.66
C HIS A 223 7.21 -11.20 0.06
N ASP A 224 7.67 -10.27 -0.78
CA ASP A 224 8.94 -10.31 -1.45
C ASP A 224 10.06 -9.69 -0.59
N MET A 225 10.94 -10.55 -0.08
CA MET A 225 12.03 -10.16 0.81
C MET A 225 13.07 -9.30 0.12
N VAL A 226 13.35 -9.58 -1.15
CA VAL A 226 14.36 -8.83 -1.94
C VAL A 226 13.84 -7.41 -2.20
N GLU A 227 12.55 -7.27 -2.48
CA GLU A 227 11.91 -5.97 -2.65
C GLU A 227 12.01 -5.13 -1.36
N ALA A 228 11.67 -5.74 -0.21
CA ALA A 228 11.71 -5.07 1.08
C ALA A 228 13.15 -4.69 1.48
N ASP A 229 14.12 -5.60 1.29
CA ASP A 229 15.54 -5.35 1.61
C ASP A 229 16.15 -4.23 0.74
N THR A 230 15.62 -4.06 -0.48
CA THR A 230 16.11 -3.05 -1.43
C THR A 230 15.51 -1.67 -1.19
N LEU A 231 14.22 -1.60 -0.87
CA LEU A 231 13.46 -0.34 -0.88
C LEU A 231 13.25 0.28 0.51
N ALA A 232 13.26 -0.53 1.57
CA ALA A 232 12.83 -0.08 2.88
C ALA A 232 13.98 0.35 3.80
N ASP A 233 13.75 1.41 4.57
CA ASP A 233 14.64 1.83 5.67
C ASP A 233 14.49 0.89 6.88
N ARG A 234 13.24 0.50 7.18
CA ARG A 234 12.91 -0.49 8.21
C ARG A 234 11.94 -1.53 7.66
N VAL A 235 12.11 -2.73 8.17
CA VAL A 235 11.30 -3.90 7.80
C VAL A 235 10.59 -4.41 9.03
N GLY A 236 9.26 -4.55 8.94
CA GLY A 236 8.43 -5.19 9.94
C GLY A 236 7.99 -6.57 9.50
N ILE A 237 7.90 -7.51 10.43
CA ILE A 237 7.37 -8.85 10.21
C ILE A 237 5.98 -8.94 10.83
N LEU A 238 4.96 -9.11 10.00
CA LEU A 238 3.57 -9.30 10.39
C LEU A 238 3.19 -10.78 10.24
N ASP A 239 2.93 -11.46 11.35
CA ASP A 239 2.44 -12.85 11.34
C ASP A 239 1.14 -12.97 12.13
N ARG A 240 0.12 -13.55 11.53
CA ARG A 240 -1.21 -13.81 12.14
C ARG A 240 -1.80 -12.58 12.86
N GLY A 241 -1.70 -11.43 12.23
CA GLY A 241 -2.23 -10.17 12.75
C GLY A 241 -1.37 -9.49 13.80
N LYS A 242 -0.18 -10.00 14.12
CA LYS A 242 0.75 -9.43 15.11
C LYS A 242 2.02 -8.95 14.45
N LEU A 243 2.44 -7.74 14.76
CA LEU A 243 3.74 -7.22 14.35
C LEU A 243 4.80 -7.74 15.33
N LEU A 244 5.67 -8.62 14.85
CA LEU A 244 6.69 -9.28 15.68
C LEU A 244 7.89 -8.35 15.93
N CYS A 245 8.27 -7.56 14.94
CA CYS A 245 9.38 -6.61 15.00
C CYS A 245 9.21 -5.52 13.92
N LEU A 246 9.94 -4.41 14.06
CA LEU A 246 10.09 -3.37 13.04
C LEU A 246 11.42 -2.67 13.25
N GLU A 247 12.40 -2.96 12.43
CA GLU A 247 13.78 -2.46 12.55
C GLU A 247 14.49 -2.47 11.18
N PRO A 248 15.66 -1.82 11.03
CA PRO A 248 16.46 -1.90 9.82
C PRO A 248 16.77 -3.37 9.44
N SER A 249 16.75 -3.68 8.14
CA SER A 249 17.00 -5.06 7.64
C SER A 249 18.31 -5.65 8.17
N VAL A 250 19.36 -4.83 8.28
CA VAL A 250 20.66 -5.27 8.82
C VAL A 250 20.58 -5.69 10.28
N ASP A 251 19.79 -4.98 11.09
CA ASP A 251 19.62 -5.31 12.51
C ASP A 251 18.73 -6.55 12.68
N LEU A 252 17.73 -6.71 11.81
CA LEU A 252 16.87 -7.89 11.74
C LEU A 252 17.70 -9.15 11.43
N LYS A 253 18.53 -9.10 10.39
CA LYS A 253 19.46 -10.19 10.04
C LYS A 253 20.39 -10.51 11.20
N ARG A 254 20.97 -9.51 11.86
CA ARG A 254 21.85 -9.69 13.02
C ARG A 254 21.12 -10.31 14.21
N ARG A 255 19.89 -9.88 14.52
CA ARG A 255 19.09 -10.38 15.64
C ARG A 255 18.81 -11.88 15.53
N TYR A 256 18.54 -12.36 14.34
CA TYR A 256 18.22 -13.77 14.08
C TYR A 256 19.42 -14.61 13.62
N GLY A 257 20.63 -14.03 13.56
CA GLY A 257 21.83 -14.74 13.08
C GLY A 257 21.71 -15.19 11.61
N ALA A 258 21.00 -14.43 10.80
CA ALA A 258 20.62 -14.76 9.43
C ALA A 258 21.51 -14.02 8.41
N GLU A 259 21.82 -14.65 7.28
CA GLU A 259 22.53 -14.01 6.18
C GLU A 259 21.56 -13.23 5.26
N THR A 260 20.35 -13.75 5.09
CA THR A 260 19.31 -13.14 4.25
C THR A 260 18.12 -12.67 5.09
N LEU A 261 17.29 -11.78 4.51
CA LEU A 261 16.05 -11.35 5.13
C LEU A 261 15.02 -12.49 5.17
N GLU A 262 15.10 -13.44 4.24
CA GLU A 262 14.29 -14.64 4.20
C GLU A 262 14.57 -15.56 5.40
N ASP A 263 15.85 -15.83 5.67
CA ASP A 263 16.25 -16.62 6.85
C ASP A 263 15.82 -15.94 8.16
N ALA A 264 15.94 -14.60 8.24
CA ALA A 264 15.49 -13.85 9.39
C ALA A 264 13.97 -13.94 9.59
N PHE A 265 13.21 -13.89 8.50
CA PHE A 265 11.76 -14.04 8.53
C PHE A 265 11.36 -15.46 9.00
N MET A 266 12.01 -16.50 8.47
CA MET A 266 11.77 -17.87 8.86
C MET A 266 12.07 -18.09 10.36
N ALA A 267 13.20 -17.57 10.83
CA ALA A 267 13.56 -17.65 12.24
C ALA A 267 12.56 -16.88 13.14
N ALA A 268 12.09 -15.72 12.71
CA ALA A 268 11.14 -14.89 13.46
C ALA A 268 9.75 -15.53 13.57
N THR A 269 9.28 -16.19 12.49
CA THR A 269 7.94 -16.79 12.41
C THR A 269 7.91 -18.26 12.83
N GLY A 270 9.06 -18.91 12.89
CA GLY A 270 9.19 -20.35 13.18
C GLY A 270 8.66 -21.25 12.06
N ARG A 271 8.63 -20.77 10.80
CA ARG A 271 8.06 -21.48 9.65
C ARG A 271 8.89 -21.27 8.40
N GLU A 272 8.91 -22.31 7.55
CA GLU A 272 9.28 -22.17 6.16
C GLU A 272 8.20 -21.38 5.40
N PHE A 273 8.59 -20.64 4.36
CA PHE A 273 7.64 -20.09 3.40
C PHE A 273 6.94 -21.27 2.74
N ALA A 274 5.69 -21.52 3.11
CA ALA A 274 4.88 -22.50 2.41
C ALA A 274 4.59 -21.98 1.00
N ASP A 275 4.94 -22.76 -0.01
CA ASP A 275 4.59 -22.51 -1.39
C ASP A 275 3.07 -22.21 -1.50
N GLU A 276 2.71 -21.28 -2.39
CA GLU A 276 1.40 -20.63 -2.54
C GLU A 276 0.24 -21.55 -3.00
N PHE A 277 0.09 -22.75 -2.50
CA PHE A 277 -0.92 -23.69 -3.07
C PHE A 277 -1.98 -24.18 -2.11
N ASP A 278 -2.40 -23.44 -1.07
CA ASP A 278 -3.65 -23.81 -0.38
C ASP A 278 -4.26 -22.65 0.43
N ASP A 279 -4.86 -21.65 -0.25
CA ASP A 279 -5.93 -20.85 0.37
C ASP A 279 -6.78 -20.13 -0.69
N ASP A 280 -7.60 -20.90 -1.40
CA ASP A 280 -8.70 -20.38 -2.27
C ASP A 280 -9.85 -19.74 -1.46
N ASP A 281 -9.64 -19.49 -0.17
CA ASP A 281 -10.67 -19.09 0.80
C ASP A 281 -10.85 -17.55 0.94
N ASP A 282 -10.00 -16.74 0.30
CA ASP A 282 -10.05 -15.27 0.46
C ASP A 282 -11.01 -14.54 -0.50
N ARG A 283 -11.61 -15.24 -1.48
CA ARG A 283 -12.45 -14.61 -2.51
C ARG A 283 -13.91 -14.37 -2.11
N GLU A 284 -14.41 -14.94 -1.03
CA GLU A 284 -15.83 -14.84 -0.62
C GLU A 284 -16.18 -13.72 0.38
N VAL A 285 -15.25 -12.81 0.72
CA VAL A 285 -15.52 -11.80 1.77
C VAL A 285 -16.17 -10.52 1.23
N PHE A 286 -16.32 -10.36 -0.08
CA PHE A 286 -16.80 -9.10 -0.71
C PHE A 286 -17.94 -9.32 -1.73
N ALA A 287 -18.88 -10.22 -1.48
CA ALA A 287 -20.15 -10.26 -2.20
C ALA A 287 -21.28 -9.69 -1.33
#